data_9155ca169d62e4614372bcc192b0de37
#
_entry.id   9155ca169d62e4614372bcc192b0de37
#
_cell.length_a   1.000
_cell.length_b   1.000
_cell.length_c   1.000
_cell.angle_alpha   90.00
_cell.angle_beta   90.00
_cell.angle_gamma   90.00
#
_symmetry.space_group_name_H-M   'P 1'
#
loop_
_entity.id
_entity.type
_entity.pdbx_description
1 polymer ?
#
loop_
_entity_poly.entity_id
_entity_poly.type
_entity_poly.pdbx_seq_one_letter_code
_entity_poly.pdbx_strand_id
1 'polypeptide(L)'
;MNDPLSRREFASLWAGAALVPSAQGGPEGAGPGPVEAAFERDYPAPGFAPSWKKPQLNRLLVQDFVIHAHSDPEMAEKLLAKEPALINAAMDWGAGDWETGLGGASHMGRRDIVEVLLRHGARIDLFCAAMMGLLDAVKAGLALEPKLIDAKGPHGFSLHFHAQVGGKDSEGVLDHLQSIKKLDLKPNPFLKSAMPAKPKA
;
A
#
# COMPACT_ATOMS: atom_id res chain seq x y z
N MET A 1 -17.63 22.18 -0.62
CA MET A 1 -17.46 21.10 0.36
C MET A 1 -17.59 19.82 -0.43
N ASN A 2 -16.47 19.20 -0.77
CA ASN A 2 -16.48 17.89 -1.42
C ASN A 2 -16.18 16.87 -0.32
N ASP A 3 -17.18 16.03 -0.09
CA ASP A 3 -17.12 14.92 0.85
C ASP A 3 -15.98 13.96 0.44
N PRO A 4 -15.12 13.52 1.36
CA PRO A 4 -14.18 12.46 1.04
C PRO A 4 -14.98 11.22 0.64
N LEU A 5 -14.46 10.48 -0.36
CA LEU A 5 -15.07 9.24 -0.85
C LEU A 5 -15.59 8.40 0.31
N SER A 6 -16.85 8.02 0.26
CA SER A 6 -17.44 7.18 1.29
C SER A 6 -16.78 5.80 1.28
N ARG A 7 -16.80 5.08 2.43
CA ARG A 7 -16.30 3.71 2.54
C ARG A 7 -16.85 2.76 1.45
N ARG A 8 -18.07 3.06 0.93
CA ARG A 8 -18.70 2.30 -0.16
C ARG A 8 -18.10 2.64 -1.52
N GLU A 9 -17.77 3.90 -1.77
CA GLU A 9 -17.14 4.33 -3.03
C GLU A 9 -15.69 3.86 -3.10
N PHE A 10 -14.98 3.85 -1.98
CA PHE A 10 -13.65 3.27 -1.88
C PHE A 10 -13.69 1.75 -2.20
N ALA A 11 -14.62 1.01 -1.60
CA ALA A 11 -14.80 -0.42 -1.86
C ALA A 11 -15.22 -0.72 -3.32
N SER A 12 -15.99 0.16 -3.98
CA SER A 12 -16.44 -0.05 -5.36
C SER A 12 -15.34 0.16 -6.41
N LEU A 13 -14.31 0.95 -6.11
CA LEU A 13 -13.14 1.10 -6.98
C LEU A 13 -12.28 -0.18 -7.05
N TRP A 14 -12.42 -1.07 -6.07
CA TRP A 14 -11.69 -2.34 -5.95
C TRP A 14 -12.41 -3.54 -6.57
N ALA A 15 -13.69 -3.41 -6.90
CA ALA A 15 -14.51 -4.51 -7.42
C ALA A 15 -14.13 -5.01 -8.83
N GLY A 16 -13.06 -4.47 -9.43
CA GLY A 16 -12.57 -4.85 -10.76
C GLY A 16 -11.39 -5.84 -10.79
N ALA A 17 -10.86 -6.26 -9.65
CA ALA A 17 -9.75 -7.20 -9.58
C ALA A 17 -10.25 -8.59 -9.16
N ALA A 18 -10.21 -9.52 -10.11
CA ALA A 18 -10.33 -10.97 -10.01
C ALA A 18 -11.33 -11.50 -8.95
N LEU A 19 -12.40 -12.13 -9.43
CA LEU A 19 -13.24 -13.07 -8.68
C LEU A 19 -12.36 -14.21 -8.12
N VAL A 20 -11.89 -14.04 -6.89
CA VAL A 20 -11.50 -15.18 -6.06
C VAL A 20 -12.81 -15.81 -5.56
N PRO A 21 -13.02 -17.13 -5.69
CA PRO A 21 -14.24 -17.74 -5.17
C PRO A 21 -14.32 -17.46 -3.67
N SER A 22 -15.39 -16.81 -3.24
CA SER A 22 -15.67 -16.55 -1.83
C SER A 22 -15.75 -17.91 -1.12
N ALA A 23 -14.87 -18.13 -0.16
CA ALA A 23 -15.06 -19.18 0.83
C ALA A 23 -16.36 -18.86 1.57
N GLN A 24 -17.41 -19.61 1.29
CA GLN A 24 -18.68 -19.52 2.00
C GLN A 24 -18.50 -20.05 3.42
N GLY A 25 -18.91 -19.26 4.40
CA GLY A 25 -19.20 -19.73 5.74
C GLY A 25 -18.28 -19.29 6.85
N GLY A 26 -18.18 -17.96 7.08
CA GLY A 26 -17.83 -17.47 8.41
C GLY A 26 -19.07 -17.47 9.32
N PRO A 27 -18.94 -17.67 10.63
CA PRO A 27 -20.08 -17.65 11.55
C PRO A 27 -20.78 -16.29 11.50
N GLU A 28 -22.09 -16.31 11.33
CA GLU A 28 -22.95 -15.13 11.51
C GLU A 28 -22.67 -14.52 12.89
N GLY A 29 -22.11 -13.30 12.92
CA GLY A 29 -21.84 -12.60 14.18
C GLY A 29 -20.39 -12.17 14.40
N ALA A 30 -19.47 -12.44 13.49
CA ALA A 30 -18.13 -11.84 13.55
C ALA A 30 -18.28 -10.31 13.34
N GLY A 31 -17.95 -9.52 14.37
CA GLY A 31 -17.89 -8.06 14.27
C GLY A 31 -16.96 -7.59 13.16
N PRO A 32 -16.98 -6.30 12.81
CA PRO A 32 -16.15 -5.74 11.75
C PRO A 32 -14.67 -5.88 12.11
N GLY A 33 -14.00 -6.86 11.56
CA GLY A 33 -12.57 -7.08 11.77
C GLY A 33 -12.03 -8.17 10.87
N PRO A 34 -10.71 -8.22 10.68
CA PRO A 34 -10.07 -9.23 9.87
C PRO A 34 -10.29 -10.63 10.49
N VAL A 35 -10.71 -11.56 9.65
CA VAL A 35 -10.86 -12.97 10.03
C VAL A 35 -9.60 -13.71 9.62
N GLU A 36 -8.92 -14.33 10.58
CA GLU A 36 -7.76 -15.16 10.29
C GLU A 36 -8.17 -16.48 9.65
N ALA A 37 -7.40 -16.89 8.64
CA ALA A 37 -7.57 -18.23 8.08
C ALA A 37 -7.32 -19.29 9.16
N ALA A 38 -8.06 -20.41 9.08
CA ALA A 38 -7.82 -21.53 9.97
C ALA A 38 -6.40 -22.06 9.77
N PHE A 39 -5.72 -22.35 10.88
CA PHE A 39 -4.36 -22.87 10.87
C PHE A 39 -4.30 -24.16 11.68
N GLU A 40 -3.87 -25.22 11.03
CA GLU A 40 -3.51 -26.48 11.67
C GLU A 40 -2.05 -26.79 11.35
N ARG A 41 -1.32 -27.20 12.38
CA ARG A 41 0.13 -27.44 12.24
C ARG A 41 0.36 -28.91 11.91
N ASP A 42 0.84 -29.19 10.69
CA ASP A 42 1.23 -30.51 10.18
C ASP A 42 2.74 -30.76 10.23
N TYR A 43 3.47 -29.89 10.93
CA TYR A 43 4.92 -29.93 11.11
C TYR A 43 5.28 -29.68 12.58
N PRO A 44 6.49 -30.08 13.03
CA PRO A 44 6.95 -29.80 14.40
C PRO A 44 6.98 -28.30 14.68
N ALA A 45 6.48 -27.89 15.86
CA ALA A 45 6.60 -26.50 16.28
C ALA A 45 8.07 -26.06 16.31
N PRO A 46 8.38 -24.79 15.93
CA PRO A 46 9.74 -24.26 16.09
C PRO A 46 10.23 -24.42 17.53
N GLY A 47 11.50 -24.86 17.68
CA GLY A 47 12.10 -25.01 19.01
C GLY A 47 12.39 -23.68 19.72
N PHE A 48 12.30 -22.56 18.99
CA PHE A 48 12.46 -21.23 19.54
C PHE A 48 11.11 -20.59 19.84
N ALA A 49 10.91 -20.15 21.09
CA ALA A 49 9.75 -19.35 21.48
C ALA A 49 10.13 -17.87 21.56
N PRO A 50 9.40 -16.96 20.89
CA PRO A 50 9.65 -15.52 20.97
C PRO A 50 9.52 -15.01 22.41
N SER A 51 10.42 -14.11 22.80
CA SER A 51 10.32 -13.39 24.08
C SER A 51 9.53 -12.10 23.87
N TRP A 52 8.25 -12.13 24.19
CA TRP A 52 7.36 -10.98 24.08
C TRP A 52 7.62 -9.99 25.22
N LYS A 53 8.46 -9.00 24.98
CA LYS A 53 8.79 -7.96 25.96
C LYS A 53 7.74 -6.86 26.07
N LYS A 54 6.92 -6.68 25.02
CA LYS A 54 5.86 -5.67 24.92
C LYS A 54 4.66 -6.27 24.20
N PRO A 55 3.43 -5.75 24.43
CA PRO A 55 2.28 -6.13 23.65
C PRO A 55 2.51 -5.84 22.16
N GLN A 56 1.92 -6.67 21.32
CA GLN A 56 1.86 -6.40 19.87
C GLN A 56 0.94 -5.21 19.59
N LEU A 57 1.15 -4.54 18.46
CA LEU A 57 0.22 -3.53 17.98
C LEU A 57 -1.15 -4.15 17.76
N ASN A 58 -2.19 -3.39 18.13
CA ASN A 58 -3.56 -3.82 17.85
C ASN A 58 -3.80 -3.83 16.33
N ARG A 59 -4.33 -4.95 15.81
CA ARG A 59 -4.56 -5.14 14.36
C ARG A 59 -5.51 -4.10 13.78
N LEU A 60 -6.54 -3.68 14.51
CA LEU A 60 -7.48 -2.65 14.05
C LEU A 60 -6.81 -1.28 13.99
N LEU A 61 -5.91 -0.98 14.93
CA LEU A 61 -5.14 0.25 14.88
C LEU A 61 -4.19 0.28 13.67
N VAL A 62 -3.54 -0.85 13.35
CA VAL A 62 -2.72 -0.99 12.14
C VAL A 62 -3.58 -0.81 10.89
N GLN A 63 -4.74 -1.46 10.83
CA GLN A 63 -5.70 -1.32 9.75
C GLN A 63 -6.13 0.14 9.54
N ASP A 64 -6.52 0.82 10.60
CA ASP A 64 -6.95 2.22 10.53
C ASP A 64 -5.81 3.11 10.02
N PHE A 65 -4.59 2.90 10.50
CA PHE A 65 -3.42 3.65 10.02
C PHE A 65 -3.15 3.42 8.53
N VAL A 66 -3.12 2.17 8.07
CA VAL A 66 -2.88 1.86 6.64
C VAL A 66 -3.98 2.46 5.77
N ILE A 67 -5.25 2.34 6.17
CA ILE A 67 -6.39 2.92 5.43
C ILE A 67 -6.27 4.45 5.35
N HIS A 68 -6.00 5.14 6.46
CA HIS A 68 -5.85 6.59 6.46
C HIS A 68 -4.65 7.05 5.63
N ALA A 69 -3.57 6.29 5.62
CA ALA A 69 -2.39 6.60 4.80
C ALA A 69 -2.66 6.63 3.28
N HIS A 70 -3.79 6.12 2.81
CA HIS A 70 -4.18 6.24 1.39
C HIS A 70 -4.65 7.65 1.01
N SER A 71 -5.24 8.41 1.94
CA SER A 71 -5.93 9.64 1.56
C SER A 71 -5.90 10.77 2.59
N ASP A 72 -5.60 10.48 3.85
CA ASP A 72 -5.75 11.41 4.99
C ASP A 72 -4.40 11.61 5.70
N PRO A 73 -3.60 12.62 5.29
CA PRO A 73 -2.29 12.88 5.89
C PRO A 73 -2.41 13.31 7.35
N GLU A 74 -3.45 14.06 7.71
CA GLU A 74 -3.64 14.59 9.07
C GLU A 74 -3.93 13.44 10.06
N MET A 75 -4.77 12.50 9.66
CA MET A 75 -5.07 11.35 10.49
C MET A 75 -3.88 10.38 10.56
N ALA A 76 -3.16 10.17 9.45
CA ALA A 76 -1.94 9.36 9.46
C ALA A 76 -0.91 9.93 10.44
N GLU A 77 -0.67 11.24 10.40
CA GLU A 77 0.26 11.92 11.32
C GLU A 77 -0.21 11.87 12.77
N LYS A 78 -1.51 12.07 13.02
CA LYS A 78 -2.11 11.94 14.35
C LYS A 78 -1.94 10.54 14.95
N LEU A 79 -2.12 9.49 14.13
CA LEU A 79 -1.95 8.12 14.58
C LEU A 79 -0.48 7.81 14.88
N LEU A 80 0.46 8.30 14.06
CA LEU A 80 1.91 8.16 14.30
C LEU A 80 2.36 8.93 15.56
N ALA A 81 1.80 10.11 15.81
CA ALA A 81 2.10 10.85 17.04
C ALA A 81 1.66 10.09 18.30
N LYS A 82 0.56 9.33 18.21
CA LYS A 82 0.05 8.51 19.30
C LYS A 82 0.80 7.17 19.44
N GLU A 83 1.13 6.52 18.35
CA GLU A 83 1.79 5.22 18.30
C GLU A 83 2.83 5.20 17.16
N PRO A 84 4.07 5.64 17.44
CA PRO A 84 5.13 5.72 16.41
C PRO A 84 5.51 4.36 15.80
N ALA A 85 5.24 3.25 16.50
CA ALA A 85 5.54 1.91 15.98
C ALA A 85 4.70 1.52 14.76
N LEU A 86 3.62 2.27 14.46
CA LEU A 86 2.80 2.07 13.27
C LEU A 86 3.55 2.31 11.97
N ILE A 87 4.62 3.11 11.98
CA ILE A 87 5.27 3.62 10.77
C ILE A 87 5.64 2.55 9.73
N ASN A 88 6.04 1.37 10.19
CA ASN A 88 6.38 0.24 9.32
C ASN A 88 5.47 -0.98 9.55
N ALA A 89 4.34 -0.78 10.22
CA ALA A 89 3.35 -1.83 10.38
C ALA A 89 2.65 -2.12 9.04
N ALA A 90 2.27 -3.38 8.83
CA ALA A 90 1.54 -3.80 7.65
C ALA A 90 0.26 -4.51 8.05
N MET A 91 -0.79 -4.35 7.25
CA MET A 91 -2.01 -5.16 7.34
C MET A 91 -2.07 -6.15 6.18
N ASP A 92 -2.76 -7.26 6.39
CA ASP A 92 -3.16 -8.19 5.33
C ASP A 92 -4.58 -7.85 4.88
N TRP A 93 -4.73 -7.45 3.63
CA TRP A 93 -6.03 -7.21 3.00
C TRP A 93 -6.81 -8.51 2.76
N GLY A 94 -6.11 -9.62 2.89
CA GLY A 94 -6.62 -10.98 2.72
C GLY A 94 -5.71 -11.79 1.79
N ALA A 95 -5.60 -13.10 2.10
CA ALA A 95 -4.79 -14.05 1.32
C ALA A 95 -3.30 -13.66 1.11
N GLY A 96 -2.73 -12.90 2.04
CA GLY A 96 -1.33 -12.48 1.98
C GLY A 96 -1.07 -11.23 1.16
N ASP A 97 -2.09 -10.45 0.86
CA ASP A 97 -1.94 -9.11 0.25
C ASP A 97 -1.53 -8.09 1.33
N TRP A 98 -0.25 -8.10 1.65
CA TRP A 98 0.31 -7.27 2.72
C TRP A 98 0.61 -5.86 2.25
N GLU A 99 0.18 -4.88 3.03
CA GLU A 99 0.41 -3.47 2.74
C GLU A 99 0.79 -2.66 3.98
N THR A 100 1.77 -1.75 3.80
CA THR A 100 2.13 -0.72 4.78
C THR A 100 1.43 0.60 4.46
N GLY A 101 1.39 1.54 5.42
CA GLY A 101 0.92 2.90 5.13
C GLY A 101 1.69 3.57 3.98
N LEU A 102 3.00 3.31 3.86
CA LEU A 102 3.82 3.82 2.74
C LEU A 102 3.38 3.20 1.40
N GLY A 103 3.07 1.90 1.38
CA GLY A 103 2.52 1.20 0.21
C GLY A 103 1.22 1.83 -0.26
N GLY A 104 0.27 2.05 0.68
CA GLY A 104 -1.01 2.68 0.42
C GLY A 104 -0.86 4.07 -0.20
N ALA A 105 -0.07 4.94 0.43
CA ALA A 105 0.22 6.27 -0.11
C ALA A 105 0.87 6.21 -1.50
N SER A 106 1.76 5.24 -1.72
CA SER A 106 2.52 5.12 -2.98
C SER A 106 1.63 4.72 -4.15
N HIS A 107 0.79 3.68 -4.03
CA HIS A 107 -0.05 3.29 -5.16
C HIS A 107 -1.20 4.26 -5.41
N MET A 108 -1.56 5.09 -4.42
CA MET A 108 -2.49 6.20 -4.60
C MET A 108 -1.84 7.46 -5.21
N GLY A 109 -0.52 7.47 -5.42
CA GLY A 109 0.21 8.64 -5.92
C GLY A 109 0.24 9.82 -4.93
N ARG A 110 0.01 9.57 -3.64
CA ARG A 110 -0.04 10.59 -2.58
C ARG A 110 1.35 10.92 -2.07
N ARG A 111 2.09 11.67 -2.92
CA ARG A 111 3.44 12.15 -2.59
C ARG A 111 3.49 12.90 -1.26
N ASP A 112 2.50 13.73 -0.99
CA ASP A 112 2.36 14.48 0.26
C ASP A 112 2.36 13.56 1.49
N ILE A 113 1.61 12.47 1.45
CA ILE A 113 1.57 11.47 2.53
C ILE A 113 2.89 10.69 2.59
N VAL A 114 3.43 10.26 1.45
CA VAL A 114 4.73 9.58 1.39
C VAL A 114 5.82 10.41 2.07
N GLU A 115 5.89 11.72 1.79
CA GLU A 115 6.87 12.61 2.41
C GLU A 115 6.69 12.71 3.94
N VAL A 116 5.44 12.76 4.43
CA VAL A 116 5.15 12.67 5.87
C VAL A 116 5.70 11.37 6.44
N LEU A 117 5.36 10.24 5.83
CA LEU A 117 5.76 8.92 6.33
C LEU A 117 7.28 8.73 6.32
N LEU A 118 7.97 9.21 5.28
CA LEU A 118 9.43 9.16 5.20
C LEU A 118 10.10 9.99 6.31
N ARG A 119 9.55 11.17 6.62
CA ARG A 119 10.04 11.96 7.77
C ARG A 119 9.89 11.23 9.11
N HIS A 120 8.89 10.38 9.24
CA HIS A 120 8.68 9.51 10.41
C HIS A 120 9.49 8.21 10.37
N GLY A 121 10.31 7.98 9.35
CA GLY A 121 11.20 6.82 9.26
C GLY A 121 10.57 5.59 8.58
N ALA A 122 9.59 5.79 7.69
CA ALA A 122 9.09 4.70 6.85
C ALA A 122 10.22 4.12 5.99
N ARG A 123 10.21 2.79 5.82
CA ARG A 123 11.18 2.09 4.97
C ARG A 123 10.71 2.17 3.53
N ILE A 124 11.47 2.90 2.72
CA ILE A 124 11.20 2.98 1.28
C ILE A 124 11.37 1.61 0.63
N ASP A 125 10.46 1.24 -0.23
CA ASP A 125 10.54 0.08 -1.11
C ASP A 125 10.66 0.50 -2.58
N LEU A 126 10.82 -0.47 -3.47
CA LEU A 126 11.01 -0.21 -4.89
C LEU A 126 9.78 0.38 -5.57
N PHE A 127 8.58 0.06 -5.08
CA PHE A 127 7.33 0.59 -5.59
C PHE A 127 7.16 2.06 -5.23
N CYS A 128 7.44 2.41 -3.98
CA CYS A 128 7.51 3.80 -3.53
C CYS A 128 8.57 4.58 -4.30
N ALA A 129 9.77 4.00 -4.50
CA ALA A 129 10.83 4.63 -5.28
C ALA A 129 10.38 4.91 -6.72
N ALA A 130 9.64 3.99 -7.34
CA ALA A 130 9.11 4.18 -8.69
C ALA A 130 8.08 5.32 -8.73
N MET A 131 7.15 5.39 -7.77
CA MET A 131 6.16 6.47 -7.68
C MET A 131 6.81 7.82 -7.39
N MET A 132 7.86 7.85 -6.57
CA MET A 132 8.59 9.08 -6.24
C MET A 132 9.53 9.56 -7.35
N GLY A 133 9.71 8.80 -8.43
CA GLY A 133 10.60 9.17 -9.54
C GLY A 133 12.09 8.95 -9.23
N LEU A 134 12.42 8.08 -8.27
CA LEU A 134 13.80 7.81 -7.85
C LEU A 134 14.47 6.85 -8.83
N LEU A 135 14.79 7.34 -10.02
CA LEU A 135 15.28 6.55 -11.15
C LEU A 135 16.51 5.70 -10.80
N ASP A 136 17.47 6.28 -10.08
CA ASP A 136 18.71 5.57 -9.75
C ASP A 136 18.47 4.41 -8.79
N ALA A 137 17.53 4.57 -7.83
CA ALA A 137 17.14 3.50 -6.93
C ALA A 137 16.45 2.35 -7.69
N VAL A 138 15.56 2.69 -8.63
CA VAL A 138 14.88 1.69 -9.49
C VAL A 138 15.89 0.96 -10.38
N LYS A 139 16.82 1.67 -11.01
CA LYS A 139 17.89 1.08 -11.82
C LYS A 139 18.78 0.15 -10.99
N ALA A 140 19.18 0.58 -9.78
CA ALA A 140 20.00 -0.25 -8.90
C ALA A 140 19.27 -1.52 -8.48
N GLY A 141 17.98 -1.45 -8.13
CA GLY A 141 17.16 -2.61 -7.80
C GLY A 141 17.07 -3.60 -8.96
N LEU A 142 16.79 -3.11 -10.17
CA LEU A 142 16.67 -3.95 -11.37
C LEU A 142 18.03 -4.51 -11.83
N ALA A 143 19.14 -3.82 -11.57
CA ALA A 143 20.47 -4.35 -11.84
C ALA A 143 20.84 -5.47 -10.88
N LEU A 144 20.41 -5.38 -9.61
CA LEU A 144 20.63 -6.41 -8.59
C LEU A 144 19.79 -7.66 -8.87
N GLU A 145 18.52 -7.48 -9.20
CA GLU A 145 17.58 -8.58 -9.48
C GLU A 145 16.65 -8.18 -10.65
N PRO A 146 17.00 -8.55 -11.88
CA PRO A 146 16.23 -8.17 -13.09
C PRO A 146 14.77 -8.65 -13.08
N LYS A 147 14.45 -9.73 -12.34
CA LYS A 147 13.07 -10.24 -12.23
C LYS A 147 12.14 -9.30 -11.46
N LEU A 148 12.68 -8.31 -10.74
CA LEU A 148 11.87 -7.29 -10.08
C LEU A 148 11.02 -6.48 -11.07
N ILE A 149 11.34 -6.48 -12.36
CA ILE A 149 10.48 -5.88 -13.41
C ILE A 149 9.06 -6.50 -13.42
N ASP A 150 8.93 -7.76 -12.99
CA ASP A 150 7.68 -8.51 -12.91
C ASP A 150 7.06 -8.52 -11.50
N ALA A 151 7.76 -7.94 -10.52
CA ALA A 151 7.28 -7.90 -9.15
C ALA A 151 5.96 -7.15 -9.05
N LYS A 152 5.16 -7.59 -8.08
CA LYS A 152 3.87 -6.98 -7.73
C LYS A 152 3.92 -6.46 -6.31
N GLY A 153 3.51 -5.23 -6.13
CA GLY A 153 3.24 -4.63 -4.84
C GLY A 153 1.85 -5.02 -4.34
N PRO A 154 1.38 -4.36 -3.28
CA PRO A 154 0.04 -4.54 -2.77
C PRO A 154 -1.00 -4.46 -3.88
N HIS A 155 -2.06 -5.26 -3.78
CA HIS A 155 -3.15 -5.36 -4.75
C HIS A 155 -2.70 -5.76 -6.16
N GLY A 156 -1.51 -6.32 -6.29
CA GLY A 156 -0.95 -6.76 -7.58
C GLY A 156 -0.49 -5.63 -8.49
N PHE A 157 -0.33 -4.41 -8.00
CA PHE A 157 0.16 -3.28 -8.79
C PHE A 157 1.64 -3.42 -9.16
N SER A 158 1.97 -3.14 -10.43
CA SER A 158 3.33 -3.25 -10.94
C SER A 158 4.16 -2.00 -10.67
N LEU A 159 5.48 -2.09 -10.86
CA LEU A 159 6.37 -0.91 -10.85
C LEU A 159 5.93 0.15 -11.88
N HIS A 160 5.49 -0.29 -13.08
CA HIS A 160 4.98 0.62 -14.11
C HIS A 160 3.75 1.39 -13.63
N PHE A 161 2.83 0.73 -12.93
CA PHE A 161 1.67 1.39 -12.36
C PHE A 161 2.09 2.45 -11.33
N HIS A 162 3.01 2.13 -10.43
CA HIS A 162 3.51 3.09 -9.45
C HIS A 162 4.20 4.30 -10.11
N ALA A 163 5.03 4.06 -11.12
CA ALA A 163 5.62 5.16 -11.90
C ALA A 163 4.54 5.99 -12.62
N GLN A 164 3.50 5.36 -13.16
CA GLN A 164 2.39 6.06 -13.81
C GLN A 164 1.62 6.96 -12.83
N VAL A 165 1.31 6.47 -11.61
CA VAL A 165 0.58 7.27 -10.62
C VAL A 165 1.44 8.37 -10.01
N GLY A 166 2.77 8.25 -10.05
CA GLY A 166 3.71 9.30 -9.66
C GLY A 166 3.70 10.52 -10.60
N GLY A 167 3.07 10.37 -11.79
CA GLY A 167 2.86 11.47 -12.73
C GLY A 167 4.16 12.00 -13.31
N LYS A 168 4.22 13.32 -13.55
CA LYS A 168 5.31 13.98 -14.25
C LYS A 168 6.68 13.74 -13.61
N ASP A 169 6.76 13.73 -12.29
CA ASP A 169 8.03 13.54 -11.58
C ASP A 169 8.60 12.13 -11.75
N SER A 170 7.77 11.18 -12.21
CA SER A 170 8.13 9.77 -12.39
C SER A 170 8.18 9.33 -13.86
N GLU A 171 8.04 10.26 -14.81
CA GLU A 171 8.11 9.96 -16.25
C GLU A 171 9.41 9.24 -16.62
N GLY A 172 10.55 9.72 -16.12
CA GLY A 172 11.84 9.08 -16.39
C GLY A 172 11.96 7.65 -15.86
N VAL A 173 11.28 7.33 -14.75
CA VAL A 173 11.19 5.96 -14.24
C VAL A 173 10.28 5.14 -15.15
N LEU A 174 9.12 5.67 -15.54
CA LEU A 174 8.18 4.99 -16.42
C LEU A 174 8.83 4.67 -17.77
N ASP A 175 9.51 5.63 -18.38
CA ASP A 175 10.22 5.44 -19.66
C ASP A 175 11.30 4.35 -19.53
N HIS A 176 12.05 4.36 -18.44
CA HIS A 176 13.05 3.33 -18.18
C HIS A 176 12.43 1.94 -18.05
N LEU A 177 11.35 1.79 -17.27
CA LEU A 177 10.64 0.53 -17.11
C LEU A 177 10.06 0.03 -18.44
N GLN A 178 9.44 0.93 -19.23
CA GLN A 178 8.90 0.62 -20.56
C GLN A 178 9.99 0.23 -21.57
N SER A 179 11.21 0.72 -21.41
CA SER A 179 12.34 0.31 -22.27
C SER A 179 12.82 -1.12 -21.99
N ILE A 180 12.65 -1.59 -20.74
CA ILE A 180 13.00 -2.97 -20.33
C ILE A 180 11.86 -3.92 -20.65
N LYS A 181 10.65 -3.57 -20.26
CA LYS A 181 9.43 -4.36 -20.49
C LYS A 181 8.27 -3.46 -20.85
N LYS A 182 7.88 -3.50 -22.10
CA LYS A 182 6.75 -2.72 -22.60
C LYS A 182 5.43 -3.31 -22.08
N LEU A 183 4.64 -2.49 -21.39
CA LEU A 183 3.28 -2.81 -20.96
C LEU A 183 2.28 -1.83 -21.57
N ASP A 184 1.11 -2.35 -21.92
CA ASP A 184 -0.03 -1.51 -22.29
C ASP A 184 -0.74 -1.05 -21.00
N LEU A 185 -0.46 0.17 -20.58
CA LEU A 185 -0.96 0.72 -19.34
C LEU A 185 -2.36 1.30 -19.55
N LYS A 186 -3.28 0.87 -18.71
CA LYS A 186 -4.61 1.49 -18.66
C LYS A 186 -4.49 2.91 -18.08
N PRO A 187 -5.43 3.81 -18.46
CA PRO A 187 -5.48 5.13 -17.81
C PRO A 187 -5.52 5.00 -16.30
N ASN A 188 -4.71 5.83 -15.61
CA ASN A 188 -4.64 5.83 -14.17
C ASN A 188 -6.02 6.17 -13.57
N PRO A 189 -6.64 5.28 -12.78
CA PRO A 189 -7.96 5.49 -12.19
C PRO A 189 -7.97 6.64 -11.17
N PHE A 190 -6.81 6.97 -10.58
CA PHE A 190 -6.68 7.99 -9.54
C PHE A 190 -6.40 9.39 -10.08
N LEU A 191 -5.96 9.54 -11.34
CA LEU A 191 -5.71 10.87 -11.95
C LEU A 191 -7.00 11.68 -12.19
N LYS A 192 -8.16 11.04 -12.28
CA LYS A 192 -9.45 11.75 -12.47
C LYS A 192 -9.91 12.48 -11.22
N SER A 193 -9.33 12.22 -10.04
CA SER A 193 -9.67 12.84 -8.77
C SER A 193 -8.63 13.88 -8.28
N ALA A 194 -7.61 14.18 -9.06
CA ALA A 194 -6.74 15.32 -8.77
C ALA A 194 -7.55 16.60 -8.95
N MET A 195 -8.31 16.99 -7.93
CA MET A 195 -9.02 18.28 -7.89
C MET A 195 -8.01 19.42 -7.89
N PRO A 196 -8.30 20.53 -8.59
CA PRO A 196 -7.47 21.71 -8.54
C PRO A 196 -7.31 22.18 -7.10
N ALA A 197 -6.08 22.49 -6.71
CA ALA A 197 -5.77 23.06 -5.41
C ALA A 197 -6.70 24.27 -5.17
N LYS A 198 -7.36 24.31 -3.99
CA LYS A 198 -8.12 25.49 -3.57
C LYS A 198 -7.22 26.72 -3.68
N PRO A 199 -7.68 27.82 -4.31
CA PRO A 199 -6.95 29.06 -4.26
C PRO A 199 -6.78 29.47 -2.78
N LYS A 200 -5.56 29.79 -2.39
CA LYS A 200 -5.27 30.35 -1.06
C LYS A 200 -6.04 31.67 -0.96
N ALA A 201 -6.95 31.75 0.01
CA ALA A 201 -7.60 32.99 0.41
C ALA A 201 -6.60 33.89 1.14
#